data_d5e4c279c33b432ebc4ca61b9cce4b20
#
_entry.id   d5e4c279c33b432ebc4ca61b9cce4b20
#
_cell.length_a   1.000
_cell.length_b   1.000
_cell.length_c   1.000
_cell.angle_alpha   90.00
_cell.angle_beta   90.00
_cell.angle_gamma   90.00
#
_symmetry.space_group_name_H-M   'P 1'
#
loop_
_entity.id
_entity.type
_entity.pdbx_description
1 polymer ?
#
loop_
_entity_poly.entity_id
_entity_poly.type
_entity_poly.pdbx_seq_one_letter_code
_entity_poly.pdbx_strand_id
1 'polypeptide(L)'
;MRLLRVVADSCAARDPFDGLVRIGIDEISYRRGHKYLMVVVDHDTGRLVWAGEGHDRKTLQQFFDLLGTERANNIKLVSADAAEWIGDCAMANCVNAQLCLDPFHIVRWATNALDVVRHDIWNTLRKTGLKGEAAHLKGCRYALWKNDGTLTERQQTKVAWIAEHNKGLYRAYLLKEQLRLVFAHRGETAIRMLDDWLVWARRCQIPAFVKLYHRIKHHRTGIIASAVHGLSDGLTENCQHQDPAPHPHRLRLPQHRQPHRSLPPRPRRPLPTPTRRKHAA
;
A
#
# COMPACT_ATOMS: atom_id res chain seq x y z
N MET A 1 0.70 -22.88 -2.43
CA MET A 1 0.75 -24.17 -1.69
C MET A 1 1.05 -23.99 -0.18
N ARG A 2 1.89 -23.03 0.26
CA ARG A 2 2.20 -22.85 1.69
C ARG A 2 1.02 -22.26 2.50
N LEU A 3 0.27 -21.30 1.94
CA LEU A 3 -0.93 -20.72 2.57
C LEU A 3 -2.05 -21.76 2.77
N LEU A 4 -2.32 -22.59 1.76
CA LEU A 4 -3.29 -23.67 1.87
C LEU A 4 -2.88 -24.72 2.92
N ARG A 5 -1.58 -24.95 3.12
CA ARG A 5 -1.08 -25.79 4.23
C ARG A 5 -1.28 -25.15 5.58
N VAL A 6 -1.03 -23.86 5.73
CA VAL A 6 -1.27 -23.12 7.00
C VAL A 6 -2.75 -23.18 7.38
N VAL A 7 -3.68 -23.08 6.41
CA VAL A 7 -5.12 -23.26 6.64
C VAL A 7 -5.41 -24.70 7.05
N ALA A 8 -4.87 -25.69 6.36
CA ALA A 8 -5.07 -27.11 6.68
C ALA A 8 -4.50 -27.47 8.06
N ASP A 9 -3.32 -26.97 8.40
CA ASP A 9 -2.67 -27.23 9.70
C ASP A 9 -3.39 -26.51 10.85
N SER A 10 -3.99 -25.33 10.62
CA SER A 10 -4.81 -24.62 11.61
C SER A 10 -6.17 -25.26 11.83
N CYS A 11 -6.73 -25.95 10.81
CA CYS A 11 -8.01 -26.66 10.87
C CYS A 11 -7.93 -28.05 11.53
N ALA A 12 -6.74 -28.60 11.71
CA ALA A 12 -6.59 -29.99 12.19
C ALA A 12 -6.95 -30.19 13.69
N ALA A 13 -7.04 -29.12 14.50
CA ALA A 13 -7.24 -29.23 15.93
C ALA A 13 -8.55 -28.60 16.47
N ARG A 14 -9.26 -27.76 15.70
CA ARG A 14 -10.50 -27.07 16.07
C ARG A 14 -11.31 -26.71 14.82
N ASP A 15 -12.64 -26.63 14.97
CA ASP A 15 -13.51 -26.04 13.93
C ASP A 15 -13.02 -24.60 13.60
N PRO A 16 -12.61 -24.31 12.37
CA PRO A 16 -12.05 -23.00 12.01
C PRO A 16 -13.07 -21.86 12.16
N PHE A 17 -14.36 -22.18 12.20
CA PHE A 17 -15.47 -21.23 12.27
C PHE A 17 -16.02 -21.02 13.69
N ASP A 18 -15.45 -21.71 14.67
CA ASP A 18 -15.91 -21.57 16.05
C ASP A 18 -15.52 -20.22 16.65
N GLY A 19 -16.51 -19.56 17.27
CA GLY A 19 -16.33 -18.30 17.97
C GLY A 19 -16.11 -17.07 17.08
N LEU A 20 -16.36 -17.13 15.77
CA LEU A 20 -16.21 -15.99 14.86
C LEU A 20 -17.21 -14.88 15.18
N VAL A 21 -16.71 -13.67 15.47
CA VAL A 21 -17.50 -12.46 15.72
C VAL A 21 -17.09 -11.31 14.81
N ARG A 22 -15.80 -11.15 14.55
CA ARG A 22 -15.23 -10.08 13.69
C ARG A 22 -14.37 -10.70 12.62
N ILE A 23 -14.75 -10.54 11.37
CA ILE A 23 -14.02 -11.14 10.23
C ILE A 23 -13.48 -10.06 9.29
N GLY A 24 -12.34 -10.35 8.67
CA GLY A 24 -11.77 -9.58 7.57
C GLY A 24 -11.81 -10.39 6.28
N ILE A 25 -12.23 -9.76 5.18
CA ILE A 25 -12.28 -10.36 3.84
C ILE A 25 -11.32 -9.58 2.95
N ASP A 26 -10.34 -10.28 2.35
CA ASP A 26 -9.35 -9.66 1.46
C ASP A 26 -9.02 -10.54 0.26
N GLU A 27 -8.47 -9.93 -0.79
CA GLU A 27 -8.03 -10.58 -2.01
C GLU A 27 -6.50 -10.59 -2.09
N ILE A 28 -5.90 -11.77 -2.19
CA ILE A 28 -4.44 -11.94 -2.30
C ILE A 28 -4.08 -12.43 -3.69
N SER A 29 -3.25 -11.68 -4.42
CA SER A 29 -2.62 -12.15 -5.64
C SER A 29 -1.44 -13.06 -5.31
N TYR A 30 -1.54 -14.37 -5.58
CA TYR A 30 -0.52 -15.34 -5.17
C TYR A 30 0.35 -15.86 -6.32
N ARG A 31 0.00 -15.56 -7.57
CA ARG A 31 0.79 -15.92 -8.76
C ARG A 31 0.71 -14.87 -9.86
N ARG A 32 1.76 -14.77 -10.66
CA ARG A 32 1.72 -14.02 -11.93
C ARG A 32 0.65 -14.61 -12.84
N GLY A 33 -0.08 -13.77 -13.59
CA GLY A 33 -1.17 -14.19 -14.49
C GLY A 33 -2.54 -14.12 -13.85
N HIS A 34 -2.78 -13.14 -12.94
CA HIS A 34 -4.10 -12.83 -12.35
C HIS A 34 -4.74 -14.00 -11.58
N LYS A 35 -3.94 -14.76 -10.84
CA LYS A 35 -4.46 -15.77 -9.91
C LYS A 35 -4.63 -15.15 -8.53
N TYR A 36 -5.86 -15.14 -8.06
CA TYR A 36 -6.25 -14.55 -6.78
C TYR A 36 -6.73 -15.62 -5.82
N LEU A 37 -6.50 -15.40 -4.55
CA LEU A 37 -7.13 -16.09 -3.44
C LEU A 37 -7.98 -15.09 -2.69
N MET A 38 -9.22 -15.43 -2.46
CA MET A 38 -10.02 -14.76 -1.46
C MET A 38 -9.74 -15.40 -0.11
N VAL A 39 -9.50 -14.56 0.89
CA VAL A 39 -9.16 -15.01 2.24
C VAL A 39 -10.10 -14.40 3.25
N VAL A 40 -10.40 -15.16 4.29
CA VAL A 40 -11.15 -14.68 5.45
C VAL A 40 -10.30 -14.90 6.69
N VAL A 41 -10.13 -13.85 7.47
CA VAL A 41 -9.39 -13.85 8.74
C VAL A 41 -10.31 -13.55 9.90
N ASP A 42 -10.01 -14.13 11.05
CA ASP A 42 -10.60 -13.76 12.32
C ASP A 42 -9.81 -12.60 12.93
N HIS A 43 -10.43 -11.44 13.12
CA HIS A 43 -9.79 -10.26 13.69
C HIS A 43 -9.44 -10.42 15.18
N ASP A 44 -10.15 -11.27 15.89
CA ASP A 44 -9.94 -11.47 17.33
C ASP A 44 -8.69 -12.28 17.62
N THR A 45 -8.38 -13.25 16.77
CA THR A 45 -7.25 -14.16 16.94
C THR A 45 -6.13 -13.94 15.93
N GLY A 46 -6.37 -13.18 14.86
CA GLY A 46 -5.45 -13.03 13.73
C GLY A 46 -5.33 -14.28 12.85
N ARG A 47 -6.22 -15.25 13.03
CA ARG A 47 -6.17 -16.54 12.35
C ARG A 47 -6.81 -16.46 10.97
N LEU A 48 -6.17 -17.06 9.97
CA LEU A 48 -6.77 -17.32 8.68
C LEU A 48 -7.78 -18.48 8.83
N VAL A 49 -9.07 -18.21 8.61
CA VAL A 49 -10.15 -19.18 8.82
C VAL A 49 -10.60 -19.84 7.52
N TRP A 50 -10.43 -19.18 6.40
CA TRP A 50 -10.79 -19.73 5.10
C TRP A 50 -9.99 -19.08 3.96
N ALA A 51 -9.76 -19.84 2.88
CA ALA A 51 -9.22 -19.34 1.63
C ALA A 51 -9.78 -20.12 0.45
N GLY A 52 -10.21 -19.41 -0.61
CA GLY A 52 -10.74 -19.96 -1.85
C GLY A 52 -10.06 -19.37 -3.08
N GLU A 53 -9.84 -20.20 -4.13
CA GLU A 53 -9.31 -19.69 -5.40
C GLU A 53 -10.39 -18.93 -6.17
N GLY A 54 -10.08 -17.68 -6.54
CA GLY A 54 -10.96 -16.78 -7.26
C GLY A 54 -11.02 -15.40 -6.64
N HIS A 55 -11.76 -14.51 -7.27
CA HIS A 55 -11.98 -13.12 -6.83
C HIS A 55 -13.39 -12.68 -7.27
N ASP A 56 -14.39 -13.52 -7.06
CA ASP A 56 -15.76 -13.24 -7.45
C ASP A 56 -16.75 -13.60 -6.33
N ARG A 57 -17.99 -13.16 -6.53
CA ARG A 57 -19.09 -13.40 -5.57
C ARG A 57 -19.32 -14.89 -5.30
N LYS A 58 -19.12 -15.76 -6.29
CA LYS A 58 -19.31 -17.21 -6.13
C LYS A 58 -18.28 -17.81 -5.19
N THR A 59 -17.03 -17.35 -5.30
CA THR A 59 -15.95 -17.77 -4.41
C THR A 59 -16.25 -17.35 -2.97
N LEU A 60 -16.66 -16.09 -2.74
CA LEU A 60 -17.00 -15.61 -1.40
C LEU A 60 -18.24 -16.33 -0.84
N GLN A 61 -19.23 -16.65 -1.67
CA GLN A 61 -20.41 -17.38 -1.24
C GLN A 61 -20.07 -18.77 -0.71
N GLN A 62 -19.05 -19.47 -1.25
CA GLN A 62 -18.61 -20.76 -0.72
C GLN A 62 -18.18 -20.69 0.75
N PHE A 63 -17.55 -19.58 1.16
CA PHE A 63 -17.24 -19.36 2.57
C PHE A 63 -18.50 -19.29 3.42
N PHE A 64 -19.50 -18.50 3.00
CA PHE A 64 -20.74 -18.35 3.76
C PHE A 64 -21.58 -19.62 3.77
N ASP A 65 -21.56 -20.40 2.68
CA ASP A 65 -22.22 -21.70 2.63
C ASP A 65 -21.60 -22.71 3.63
N LEU A 66 -20.26 -22.68 3.77
CA LEU A 66 -19.54 -23.49 4.74
C LEU A 66 -19.74 -23.00 6.18
N LEU A 67 -19.81 -21.69 6.39
CA LEU A 67 -20.03 -21.07 7.70
C LEU A 67 -21.41 -21.43 8.26
N GLY A 68 -22.42 -21.42 7.39
CA GLY A 68 -23.81 -21.66 7.74
C GLY A 68 -24.50 -20.44 8.37
N THR A 69 -25.81 -20.37 8.23
CA THR A 69 -26.63 -19.20 8.61
C THR A 69 -26.54 -18.89 10.11
N GLU A 70 -26.53 -19.90 10.96
CA GLU A 70 -26.48 -19.71 12.42
C GLU A 70 -25.22 -18.97 12.85
N ARG A 71 -24.03 -19.40 12.36
CA ARG A 71 -22.75 -18.75 12.65
C ARG A 71 -22.61 -17.39 11.97
N ALA A 72 -23.12 -17.26 10.74
CA ALA A 72 -23.13 -15.98 10.03
C ALA A 72 -23.92 -14.90 10.80
N ASN A 73 -25.01 -15.26 11.49
CA ASN A 73 -25.78 -14.37 12.33
C ASN A 73 -25.03 -13.92 13.62
N ASN A 74 -23.98 -14.62 14.01
CA ASN A 74 -23.13 -14.25 15.14
C ASN A 74 -22.05 -13.23 14.75
N ILE A 75 -21.74 -13.06 13.47
CA ILE A 75 -20.82 -12.05 13.00
C ILE A 75 -21.39 -10.66 13.27
N LYS A 76 -20.59 -9.80 13.91
CA LYS A 76 -20.95 -8.42 14.27
C LYS A 76 -20.25 -7.39 13.40
N LEU A 77 -19.03 -7.67 12.96
CA LEU A 77 -18.23 -6.76 12.13
C LEU A 77 -17.61 -7.53 10.98
N VAL A 78 -17.69 -6.96 9.78
CA VAL A 78 -17.02 -7.44 8.58
C VAL A 78 -16.13 -6.32 8.06
N SER A 79 -14.81 -6.50 8.02
CA SER A 79 -13.94 -5.60 7.29
C SER A 79 -13.71 -6.12 5.88
N ALA A 80 -13.70 -5.22 4.91
CA ALA A 80 -13.43 -5.55 3.51
C ALA A 80 -12.87 -4.33 2.77
N ASP A 81 -12.32 -4.57 1.58
CA ASP A 81 -12.10 -3.47 0.66
C ASP A 81 -13.43 -2.83 0.22
N ALA A 82 -13.37 -1.71 -0.49
CA ALA A 82 -14.56 -1.02 -0.94
C ALA A 82 -15.09 -1.51 -2.30
N ALA A 83 -14.94 -2.79 -2.60
CA ALA A 83 -15.62 -3.43 -3.72
C ALA A 83 -17.08 -3.69 -3.32
N GLU A 84 -18.02 -3.03 -3.98
CA GLU A 84 -19.45 -3.10 -3.64
C GLU A 84 -19.96 -4.54 -3.55
N TRP A 85 -19.55 -5.40 -4.50
CA TRP A 85 -19.99 -6.78 -4.53
C TRP A 85 -19.56 -7.62 -3.31
N ILE A 86 -18.38 -7.30 -2.68
CA ILE A 86 -17.94 -7.97 -1.44
C ILE A 86 -18.83 -7.53 -0.28
N GLY A 87 -19.04 -6.23 -0.14
CA GLY A 87 -19.93 -5.67 0.87
C GLY A 87 -21.34 -6.22 0.75
N ASP A 88 -21.90 -6.23 -0.45
CA ASP A 88 -23.25 -6.77 -0.72
C ASP A 88 -23.35 -8.27 -0.37
N CYS A 89 -22.34 -9.06 -0.76
CA CYS A 89 -22.31 -10.47 -0.44
C CYS A 89 -22.22 -10.71 1.07
N ALA A 90 -21.34 -9.97 1.75
CA ALA A 90 -21.16 -10.09 3.18
C ALA A 90 -22.43 -9.68 3.96
N MET A 91 -23.04 -8.56 3.62
CA MET A 91 -24.24 -8.07 4.30
C MET A 91 -25.48 -8.93 4.00
N ALA A 92 -25.57 -9.56 2.84
CA ALA A 92 -26.64 -10.50 2.52
C ALA A 92 -26.58 -11.78 3.39
N ASN A 93 -25.38 -12.22 3.78
CA ASN A 93 -25.18 -13.41 4.59
C ASN A 93 -25.06 -13.10 6.10
N CYS A 94 -24.50 -11.96 6.48
CA CYS A 94 -24.30 -11.55 7.88
C CYS A 94 -25.24 -10.39 8.24
N VAL A 95 -26.52 -10.68 8.38
CA VAL A 95 -27.59 -9.67 8.56
C VAL A 95 -27.43 -8.81 9.82
N ASN A 96 -26.72 -9.31 10.84
CA ASN A 96 -26.48 -8.62 12.11
C ASN A 96 -25.12 -7.88 12.13
N ALA A 97 -24.37 -7.92 11.04
CA ALA A 97 -23.04 -7.34 10.98
C ALA A 97 -23.06 -5.88 10.49
N GLN A 98 -22.03 -5.13 10.86
CA GLN A 98 -21.71 -3.83 10.31
C GLN A 98 -20.50 -3.95 9.37
N LEU A 99 -20.62 -3.39 8.16
CA LEU A 99 -19.51 -3.33 7.22
C LEU A 99 -18.53 -2.23 7.61
N CYS A 100 -17.28 -2.58 7.76
CA CYS A 100 -16.14 -1.70 8.00
C CYS A 100 -15.27 -1.70 6.74
N LEU A 101 -14.97 -0.51 6.20
CA LEU A 101 -14.08 -0.44 5.04
C LEU A 101 -12.63 -0.36 5.47
N ASP A 102 -11.76 -1.16 4.86
CA ASP A 102 -10.36 -1.19 5.22
C ASP A 102 -9.68 0.18 5.03
N PRO A 103 -9.10 0.75 6.11
CA PRO A 103 -8.38 2.02 6.09
C PRO A 103 -7.26 2.09 5.06
N PHE A 104 -6.55 0.99 4.83
CA PHE A 104 -5.46 0.93 3.85
C PHE A 104 -5.95 1.26 2.44
N HIS A 105 -7.06 0.66 2.01
CA HIS A 105 -7.65 0.92 0.71
C HIS A 105 -8.15 2.37 0.57
N ILE A 106 -8.68 2.94 1.64
CA ILE A 106 -9.13 4.34 1.67
C ILE A 106 -7.95 5.30 1.50
N VAL A 107 -6.87 5.10 2.25
CA VAL A 107 -5.64 5.91 2.14
C VAL A 107 -4.96 5.71 0.79
N ARG A 108 -5.01 4.50 0.23
CA ARG A 108 -4.53 4.19 -1.13
C ARG A 108 -5.27 5.01 -2.19
N TRP A 109 -6.58 5.24 -2.05
CA TRP A 109 -7.31 6.13 -2.97
C TRP A 109 -6.77 7.56 -2.94
N ALA A 110 -6.48 8.10 -1.75
CA ALA A 110 -5.88 9.43 -1.63
C ALA A 110 -4.47 9.49 -2.22
N THR A 111 -3.68 8.44 -2.02
CA THR A 111 -2.34 8.31 -2.61
C THR A 111 -2.41 8.28 -4.15
N ASN A 112 -3.37 7.56 -4.71
CA ASN A 112 -3.59 7.51 -6.16
C ASN A 112 -4.06 8.88 -6.69
N ALA A 113 -4.98 9.57 -5.99
CA ALA A 113 -5.41 10.92 -6.36
C ALA A 113 -4.25 11.91 -6.34
N LEU A 114 -3.38 11.84 -5.35
CA LEU A 114 -2.15 12.63 -5.27
C LEU A 114 -1.19 12.33 -6.44
N ASP A 115 -1.04 11.06 -6.81
CA ASP A 115 -0.17 10.68 -7.94
C ASP A 115 -0.71 11.19 -9.29
N VAL A 116 -2.01 11.23 -9.47
CA VAL A 116 -2.64 11.87 -10.64
C VAL A 116 -2.25 13.36 -10.71
N VAL A 117 -2.40 14.10 -9.60
CA VAL A 117 -2.01 15.53 -9.54
C VAL A 117 -0.53 15.71 -9.86
N ARG A 118 0.34 14.89 -9.26
CA ARG A 118 1.79 14.94 -9.52
C ARG A 118 2.10 14.69 -11.00
N HIS A 119 1.42 13.70 -11.60
CA HIS A 119 1.63 13.32 -13.00
C HIS A 119 1.18 14.41 -13.97
N ASP A 120 0.05 15.07 -13.70
CA ASP A 120 -0.45 16.16 -14.52
C ASP A 120 0.51 17.36 -14.50
N ILE A 121 1.02 17.72 -13.32
CA ILE A 121 2.02 18.79 -13.17
C ILE A 121 3.32 18.40 -13.89
N TRP A 122 3.79 17.17 -13.73
CA TRP A 122 4.97 16.68 -14.43
C TRP A 122 4.83 16.75 -15.95
N ASN A 123 3.67 16.37 -16.49
CA ASN A 123 3.37 16.48 -17.91
C ASN A 123 3.40 17.95 -18.37
N THR A 124 2.83 18.86 -17.60
CA THR A 124 2.83 20.29 -17.90
C THR A 124 4.25 20.85 -17.94
N LEU A 125 5.07 20.58 -16.92
CA LEU A 125 6.47 21.01 -16.86
C LEU A 125 7.28 20.50 -18.06
N ARG A 126 7.04 19.27 -18.50
CA ARG A 126 7.70 18.73 -19.72
C ARG A 126 7.28 19.46 -20.99
N LYS A 127 5.99 19.77 -21.13
CA LYS A 127 5.45 20.48 -22.30
C LYS A 127 5.96 21.92 -22.38
N THR A 128 6.17 22.56 -21.24
CA THR A 128 6.68 23.94 -21.14
C THR A 128 8.20 24.04 -21.19
N GLY A 129 8.92 22.92 -21.36
CA GLY A 129 10.38 22.90 -21.45
C GLY A 129 11.14 22.95 -20.14
N LEU A 130 10.44 22.95 -18.98
CA LEU A 130 11.04 22.97 -17.63
C LEU A 130 11.53 21.58 -17.22
N LYS A 131 12.48 21.03 -17.98
CA LYS A 131 12.96 19.63 -17.83
C LYS A 131 13.61 19.37 -16.47
N GLY A 132 14.32 20.36 -15.90
CA GLY A 132 14.97 20.24 -14.57
C GLY A 132 13.95 20.06 -13.45
N GLU A 133 12.91 20.89 -13.41
CA GLU A 133 11.83 20.79 -12.44
C GLU A 133 11.03 19.50 -12.61
N ALA A 134 10.76 19.10 -13.86
CA ALA A 134 10.10 17.84 -14.15
C ALA A 134 10.89 16.62 -13.64
N ALA A 135 12.23 16.62 -13.79
CA ALA A 135 13.10 15.57 -13.28
C ALA A 135 13.10 15.54 -11.75
N HIS A 136 13.14 16.72 -11.10
CA HIS A 136 13.07 16.84 -9.64
C HIS A 136 11.73 16.31 -9.12
N LEU A 137 10.62 16.73 -9.71
CA LEU A 137 9.27 16.28 -9.34
C LEU A 137 9.09 14.75 -9.50
N LYS A 138 9.65 14.16 -10.56
CA LYS A 138 9.67 12.70 -10.73
C LYS A 138 10.37 12.01 -9.55
N GLY A 139 11.48 12.57 -9.08
CA GLY A 139 12.23 12.07 -7.93
C GLY A 139 11.52 12.20 -6.57
N CYS A 140 10.42 12.98 -6.50
CA CYS A 140 9.64 13.18 -5.27
C CYS A 140 8.57 12.12 -5.02
N ARG A 141 8.26 11.25 -5.99
CA ARG A 141 7.15 10.28 -5.94
C ARG A 141 7.09 9.51 -4.62
N TYR A 142 8.18 8.86 -4.23
CA TYR A 142 8.20 8.04 -3.02
C TYR A 142 8.10 8.84 -1.72
N ALA A 143 8.55 10.10 -1.70
CA ALA A 143 8.35 11.00 -0.56
C ALA A 143 6.87 11.34 -0.37
N LEU A 144 6.15 11.58 -1.48
CA LEU A 144 4.72 11.86 -1.46
C LEU A 144 3.85 10.66 -1.06
N TRP A 145 4.31 9.44 -1.35
CA TRP A 145 3.55 8.21 -1.03
C TRP A 145 3.70 7.77 0.42
N LYS A 146 4.85 8.04 1.03
CA LYS A 146 5.09 7.69 2.43
C LYS A 146 4.26 8.56 3.38
N ASN A 147 4.11 8.05 4.61
CA ASN A 147 3.55 8.80 5.73
C ASN A 147 4.55 9.83 6.20
N ASP A 148 4.08 11.03 6.56
CA ASP A 148 4.93 12.15 6.98
C ASP A 148 5.92 11.77 8.09
N GLY A 149 5.45 11.11 9.14
CA GLY A 149 6.27 10.66 10.27
C GLY A 149 7.31 9.59 9.95
N THR A 150 7.32 9.03 8.73
CA THR A 150 8.29 7.99 8.29
C THR A 150 9.26 8.48 7.22
N LEU A 151 9.22 9.78 6.91
CA LEU A 151 10.09 10.39 5.90
C LEU A 151 11.53 10.46 6.40
N THR A 152 12.47 10.04 5.55
CA THR A 152 13.91 10.35 5.78
C THR A 152 14.16 11.84 5.55
N GLU A 153 15.26 12.40 6.10
CA GLU A 153 15.65 13.79 5.89
C GLU A 153 15.66 14.21 4.41
N ARG A 154 16.21 13.33 3.55
CA ARG A 154 16.20 13.55 2.09
C ARG A 154 14.79 13.60 1.52
N GLN A 155 13.83 12.85 2.07
CA GLN A 155 12.44 12.87 1.64
C GLN A 155 11.72 14.12 2.18
N GLN A 156 12.00 14.55 3.41
CA GLN A 156 11.49 15.80 3.98
C GLN A 156 11.94 17.01 3.15
N THR A 157 13.22 17.06 2.74
CA THR A 157 13.73 18.11 1.83
C THR A 157 12.95 18.14 0.52
N LYS A 158 12.56 16.99 -0.04
CA LYS A 158 11.75 16.93 -1.26
C LYS A 158 10.32 17.44 -1.05
N VAL A 159 9.69 17.12 0.07
CA VAL A 159 8.35 17.63 0.41
C VAL A 159 8.41 19.14 0.66
N ALA A 160 9.43 19.64 1.36
CA ALA A 160 9.66 21.06 1.56
C ALA A 160 9.84 21.80 0.22
N TRP A 161 10.62 21.26 -0.69
CA TRP A 161 10.74 21.82 -2.04
C TRP A 161 9.39 21.91 -2.77
N ILE A 162 8.54 20.87 -2.66
CA ILE A 162 7.19 20.93 -3.24
C ILE A 162 6.34 22.01 -2.59
N ALA A 163 6.41 22.17 -1.27
CA ALA A 163 5.67 23.21 -0.54
C ALA A 163 6.04 24.62 -1.02
N GLU A 164 7.30 24.83 -1.37
CA GLU A 164 7.81 26.12 -1.88
C GLU A 164 7.43 26.35 -3.36
N HIS A 165 7.63 25.34 -4.23
CA HIS A 165 7.55 25.51 -5.68
C HIS A 165 6.19 25.12 -6.27
N ASN A 166 5.38 24.32 -5.58
CA ASN A 166 4.08 23.90 -6.09
C ASN A 166 3.01 23.76 -4.99
N LYS A 167 2.39 24.89 -4.65
CA LYS A 167 1.36 24.96 -3.61
C LYS A 167 0.15 24.06 -3.87
N GLY A 168 -0.20 23.80 -5.14
CA GLY A 168 -1.29 22.92 -5.52
C GLY A 168 -1.01 21.47 -5.17
N LEU A 169 0.17 20.97 -5.52
CA LEU A 169 0.62 19.63 -5.18
C LEU A 169 0.82 19.46 -3.67
N TYR A 170 1.37 20.47 -3.00
CA TYR A 170 1.52 20.43 -1.54
C TYR A 170 0.17 20.35 -0.83
N ARG A 171 -0.84 21.08 -1.31
CA ARG A 171 -2.22 20.99 -0.79
C ARG A 171 -2.81 19.60 -0.99
N ALA A 172 -2.56 18.99 -2.15
CA ALA A 172 -2.97 17.61 -2.42
C ALA A 172 -2.27 16.61 -1.46
N TYR A 173 -0.98 16.82 -1.17
CA TYR A 173 -0.25 16.04 -0.17
C TYR A 173 -0.86 16.17 1.23
N LEU A 174 -1.18 17.39 1.66
CA LEU A 174 -1.82 17.62 2.97
C LEU A 174 -3.21 16.98 3.05
N LEU A 175 -3.99 17.00 1.98
CA LEU A 175 -5.29 16.29 1.92
C LEU A 175 -5.12 14.78 2.09
N LYS A 176 -4.09 14.17 1.48
CA LYS A 176 -3.78 12.75 1.68
C LYS A 176 -3.41 12.47 3.13
N GLU A 177 -2.51 13.27 3.73
CA GLU A 177 -2.08 13.09 5.11
C GLU A 177 -3.22 13.28 6.11
N GLN A 178 -4.09 14.28 5.92
CA GLN A 178 -5.23 14.47 6.81
C GLN A 178 -6.23 13.31 6.75
N LEU A 179 -6.48 12.73 5.56
CA LEU A 179 -7.33 11.53 5.47
C LEU A 179 -6.71 10.34 6.20
N ARG A 180 -5.39 10.17 6.10
CA ARG A 180 -4.66 9.13 6.84
C ARG A 180 -4.80 9.31 8.35
N LEU A 181 -4.72 10.55 8.83
CA LEU A 181 -4.83 10.87 10.26
C LEU A 181 -6.22 10.55 10.84
N VAL A 182 -7.28 10.53 10.04
CA VAL A 182 -8.61 10.09 10.48
C VAL A 182 -8.53 8.72 11.15
N PHE A 183 -7.78 7.80 10.57
CA PHE A 183 -7.64 6.41 11.07
C PHE A 183 -6.62 6.26 12.21
N ALA A 184 -5.85 7.30 12.50
CA ALA A 184 -5.01 7.34 13.70
C ALA A 184 -5.82 7.68 14.99
N HIS A 185 -7.06 8.13 14.83
CA HIS A 185 -7.96 8.51 15.90
C HIS A 185 -9.15 7.56 15.98
N ARG A 186 -9.93 7.63 17.05
CA ARG A 186 -11.08 6.76 17.28
C ARG A 186 -12.32 7.58 17.64
N GLY A 187 -13.49 6.95 17.45
CA GLY A 187 -14.78 7.49 17.90
C GLY A 187 -15.08 8.88 17.30
N GLU A 188 -15.61 9.76 18.14
CA GLU A 188 -16.10 11.09 17.76
C GLU A 188 -15.02 11.97 17.10
N THR A 189 -13.77 11.87 17.54
CA THR A 189 -12.65 12.63 16.97
C THR A 189 -12.40 12.22 15.52
N ALA A 190 -12.40 10.93 15.21
CA ALA A 190 -12.23 10.44 13.84
C ALA A 190 -13.40 10.88 12.95
N ILE A 191 -14.63 10.86 13.47
CA ILE A 191 -15.84 11.31 12.74
C ILE A 191 -15.70 12.78 12.36
N ARG A 192 -15.37 13.65 13.31
CA ARG A 192 -15.18 15.10 13.06
C ARG A 192 -14.05 15.34 12.06
N MET A 193 -12.93 14.66 12.21
CA MET A 193 -11.80 14.80 11.26
C MET A 193 -12.18 14.37 9.83
N LEU A 194 -13.01 13.32 9.68
CA LEU A 194 -13.50 12.91 8.37
C LEU A 194 -14.46 13.96 7.78
N ASP A 195 -15.35 14.53 8.58
CA ASP A 195 -16.28 15.57 8.14
C ASP A 195 -15.54 16.85 7.74
N ASP A 196 -14.55 17.29 8.50
CA ASP A 196 -13.66 18.41 8.16
C ASP A 196 -12.90 18.14 6.86
N TRP A 197 -12.39 16.91 6.68
CA TRP A 197 -11.75 16.50 5.45
C TRP A 197 -12.69 16.58 4.25
N LEU A 198 -13.95 16.11 4.41
CA LEU A 198 -14.97 16.18 3.35
C LEU A 198 -15.26 17.63 2.93
N VAL A 199 -15.37 18.55 3.90
CA VAL A 199 -15.57 19.98 3.63
C VAL A 199 -14.38 20.56 2.86
N TRP A 200 -13.16 20.22 3.26
CA TRP A 200 -11.95 20.71 2.60
C TRP A 200 -11.78 20.12 1.20
N ALA A 201 -11.90 18.81 1.03
CA ALA A 201 -11.77 18.13 -0.24
C ALA A 201 -12.79 18.63 -1.29
N ARG A 202 -14.04 18.89 -0.87
CA ARG A 202 -15.07 19.47 -1.74
C ARG A 202 -14.68 20.83 -2.31
N ARG A 203 -13.98 21.66 -1.51
CA ARG A 203 -13.63 23.06 -1.84
C ARG A 203 -12.22 23.24 -2.37
N CYS A 204 -11.41 22.19 -2.43
CA CYS A 204 -9.97 22.28 -2.72
C CYS A 204 -9.62 22.68 -4.16
N GLN A 205 -10.59 22.62 -5.09
CA GLN A 205 -10.41 22.90 -6.53
C GLN A 205 -9.37 22.02 -7.22
N ILE A 206 -9.07 20.84 -6.66
CA ILE A 206 -8.18 19.84 -7.25
C ILE A 206 -9.07 18.72 -7.78
N PRO A 207 -9.24 18.56 -9.13
CA PRO A 207 -10.24 17.64 -9.70
C PRO A 207 -10.15 16.21 -9.18
N ALA A 208 -8.94 15.68 -9.02
CA ALA A 208 -8.70 14.33 -8.49
C ALA A 208 -9.23 14.16 -7.05
N PHE A 209 -9.07 15.19 -6.19
CA PHE A 209 -9.56 15.16 -4.81
C PHE A 209 -11.05 15.49 -4.70
N VAL A 210 -11.62 16.30 -5.60
CA VAL A 210 -13.08 16.46 -5.69
C VAL A 210 -13.75 15.15 -6.09
N LYS A 211 -13.17 14.40 -7.05
CA LYS A 211 -13.64 13.06 -7.38
C LYS A 211 -13.52 12.11 -6.18
N LEU A 212 -12.40 12.16 -5.46
CA LEU A 212 -12.21 11.38 -4.24
C LEU A 212 -13.21 11.73 -3.15
N TYR A 213 -13.56 13.02 -2.97
CA TYR A 213 -14.61 13.46 -2.04
C TYR A 213 -15.94 12.72 -2.28
N HIS A 214 -16.39 12.62 -3.53
CA HIS A 214 -17.63 11.91 -3.84
C HIS A 214 -17.56 10.44 -3.45
N ARG A 215 -16.43 9.79 -3.71
CA ARG A 215 -16.19 8.40 -3.34
C ARG A 215 -16.17 8.19 -1.81
N ILE A 216 -15.44 9.02 -1.07
CA ILE A 216 -15.41 8.98 0.40
C ILE A 216 -16.78 9.25 1.00
N LYS A 217 -17.52 10.24 0.46
CA LYS A 217 -18.87 10.55 0.90
C LYS A 217 -19.83 9.37 0.70
N HIS A 218 -19.75 8.68 -0.44
CA HIS A 218 -20.55 7.49 -0.73
C HIS A 218 -20.29 6.38 0.30
N HIS A 219 -19.05 6.15 0.64
CA HIS A 219 -18.64 5.11 1.57
C HIS A 219 -18.53 5.56 3.04
N ARG A 220 -19.04 6.76 3.38
CA ARG A 220 -18.86 7.39 4.71
C ARG A 220 -19.20 6.47 5.88
N THR A 221 -20.32 5.74 5.80
CA THR A 221 -20.79 4.86 6.87
C THR A 221 -19.77 3.75 7.18
N GLY A 222 -19.28 3.05 6.17
CA GLY A 222 -18.27 1.99 6.37
C GLY A 222 -16.91 2.53 6.81
N ILE A 223 -16.53 3.75 6.38
CA ILE A 223 -15.30 4.42 6.83
C ILE A 223 -15.38 4.80 8.31
N ILE A 224 -16.53 5.36 8.74
CA ILE A 224 -16.76 5.67 10.16
C ILE A 224 -16.75 4.40 11.00
N ALA A 225 -17.40 3.33 10.54
CA ALA A 225 -17.40 2.06 11.24
C ALA A 225 -15.97 1.56 11.49
N SER A 226 -15.09 1.62 10.48
CA SER A 226 -13.67 1.26 10.66
C SER A 226 -12.96 2.15 11.66
N ALA A 227 -13.17 3.45 11.61
CA ALA A 227 -12.55 4.40 12.54
C ALA A 227 -13.06 4.22 13.98
N VAL A 228 -14.34 3.87 14.17
CA VAL A 228 -14.92 3.61 15.50
C VAL A 228 -14.42 2.29 16.08
N HIS A 229 -14.50 1.20 15.31
CA HIS A 229 -14.16 -0.15 15.78
C HIS A 229 -12.67 -0.46 15.71
N GLY A 230 -11.92 0.32 14.94
CA GLY A 230 -10.46 0.16 14.83
C GLY A 230 -10.03 -1.07 14.05
N LEU A 231 -10.88 -1.58 13.19
CA LEU A 231 -10.54 -2.69 12.33
C LEU A 231 -9.66 -2.21 11.17
N SER A 232 -8.57 -2.92 10.95
CA SER A 232 -7.69 -2.76 9.81
C SER A 232 -7.24 -4.16 9.39
N ASP A 233 -7.21 -4.41 8.09
CA ASP A 233 -6.72 -5.68 7.54
C ASP A 233 -5.19 -5.79 7.53
N GLY A 234 -4.50 -5.02 8.40
CA GLY A 234 -3.05 -5.12 8.61
C GLY A 234 -2.56 -6.52 8.98
N LEU A 235 -3.47 -7.43 9.37
CA LEU A 235 -3.18 -8.86 9.56
C LEU A 235 -3.00 -9.57 8.21
N THR A 236 -3.80 -9.22 7.20
CA THR A 236 -3.65 -9.75 5.84
C THR A 236 -2.41 -9.17 5.15
N GLU A 237 -2.06 -7.90 5.41
CA GLU A 237 -0.82 -7.30 4.93
C GLU A 237 0.42 -8.01 5.48
N ASN A 238 0.44 -8.40 6.75
CA ASN A 238 1.52 -9.21 7.33
C ASN A 238 1.63 -10.58 6.65
N CYS A 239 0.52 -11.17 6.20
CA CYS A 239 0.53 -12.39 5.38
C CYS A 239 1.05 -12.14 3.97
N GLN A 240 0.84 -10.95 3.39
CA GLN A 240 1.33 -10.57 2.06
C GLN A 240 2.82 -10.19 2.09
N HIS A 241 3.30 -9.60 3.19
CA HIS A 241 4.69 -9.17 3.39
C HIS A 241 5.60 -10.22 4.03
N GLN A 242 5.10 -11.42 4.36
CA GLN A 242 6.01 -12.54 4.53
C GLN A 242 6.61 -12.82 3.15
N ASP A 243 7.74 -12.16 2.89
CA ASP A 243 8.55 -12.32 1.69
C ASP A 243 8.52 -13.78 1.23
N PRO A 244 8.28 -14.04 -0.07
CA PRO A 244 8.66 -15.33 -0.62
C PRO A 244 10.13 -15.52 -0.23
N ALA A 245 10.41 -16.57 0.54
CA ALA A 245 11.72 -16.90 1.08
C ALA A 245 12.82 -16.49 0.08
N PRO A 246 13.89 -15.85 0.51
CA PRO A 246 14.91 -15.34 -0.39
C PRO A 246 15.17 -16.41 -1.43
N HIS A 247 15.07 -16.06 -2.70
CA HIS A 247 15.33 -16.98 -3.80
C HIS A 247 16.62 -17.72 -3.42
N PRO A 248 16.64 -19.07 -3.41
CA PRO A 248 17.86 -19.79 -3.15
C PRO A 248 18.87 -19.16 -4.09
N HIS A 249 19.88 -18.51 -3.52
CA HIS A 249 21.01 -17.99 -4.26
C HIS A 249 21.33 -19.08 -5.27
N ARG A 250 21.25 -18.75 -6.57
CA ARG A 250 21.85 -19.59 -7.60
C ARG A 250 23.19 -19.97 -7.01
N LEU A 251 23.32 -21.22 -6.60
CA LEU A 251 24.60 -21.83 -6.29
C LEU A 251 25.47 -21.52 -7.50
N ARG A 252 26.28 -20.47 -7.40
CA ARG A 252 27.42 -20.30 -8.28
C ARG A 252 28.27 -21.52 -8.01
N LEU A 253 28.19 -22.48 -8.90
CA LEU A 253 29.21 -23.53 -8.98
C LEU A 253 30.55 -22.80 -8.88
N PRO A 254 31.47 -23.27 -8.03
CA PRO A 254 32.79 -22.68 -7.95
C PRO A 254 33.40 -22.78 -9.34
N GLN A 255 33.54 -21.64 -10.02
CA GLN A 255 34.35 -21.58 -11.21
C GLN A 255 35.77 -21.95 -10.78
N HIS A 256 36.24 -23.06 -11.28
CA HIS A 256 37.62 -23.48 -11.20
C HIS A 256 38.53 -22.27 -11.45
N ARG A 257 39.19 -21.79 -10.41
CA ARG A 257 40.26 -20.81 -10.51
C ARG A 257 41.35 -21.42 -11.39
N GLN A 258 41.42 -20.99 -12.64
CA GLN A 258 42.64 -21.17 -13.41
C GLN A 258 43.75 -20.38 -12.71
N PRO A 259 44.93 -20.93 -12.55
CA PRO A 259 46.03 -20.22 -11.94
C PRO A 259 46.40 -19.00 -12.81
N HIS A 260 46.32 -17.82 -12.22
CA HIS A 260 46.80 -16.60 -12.85
C HIS A 260 48.28 -16.75 -13.23
N ARG A 261 48.55 -16.83 -14.55
CA ARG A 261 49.91 -16.56 -15.08
C ARG A 261 50.23 -15.12 -14.74
N SER A 262 51.21 -14.95 -13.84
CA SER A 262 51.82 -13.68 -13.50
C SER A 262 52.44 -13.08 -14.77
N LEU A 263 51.90 -11.94 -15.21
CA LEU A 263 52.51 -11.08 -16.23
C LEU A 263 53.75 -10.39 -15.62
N PRO A 264 54.89 -10.31 -16.34
CA PRO A 264 56.07 -9.61 -15.86
C PRO A 264 55.81 -8.10 -15.78
N PRO A 265 56.50 -7.37 -14.85
CA PRO A 265 56.27 -5.95 -14.64
C PRO A 265 56.68 -5.12 -15.86
N ARG A 266 55.85 -4.19 -16.27
CA ARG A 266 56.12 -3.21 -17.32
C ARG A 266 57.30 -2.32 -16.93
N PRO A 267 58.25 -2.03 -17.85
CA PRO A 267 59.36 -1.09 -17.56
C PRO A 267 58.81 0.33 -17.34
N ARG A 268 59.37 0.98 -16.31
CA ARG A 268 59.04 2.38 -15.96
C ARG A 268 59.56 3.32 -17.07
N ARG A 269 58.72 4.17 -17.60
CA ARG A 269 59.11 5.27 -18.46
C ARG A 269 59.97 6.27 -17.64
N PRO A 270 61.13 6.74 -18.17
CA PRO A 270 61.92 7.76 -17.52
C PRO A 270 61.18 9.12 -17.54
N LEU A 271 61.27 9.84 -16.42
CA LEU A 271 60.76 11.20 -16.25
C LEU A 271 61.47 12.18 -17.20
N PRO A 272 60.77 13.17 -17.78
CA PRO A 272 61.41 14.19 -18.61
C PRO A 272 62.28 15.14 -17.73
N THR A 273 63.50 15.35 -18.16
CA THR A 273 64.46 16.28 -17.57
C THR A 273 63.97 17.74 -17.73
N PRO A 274 64.16 18.59 -16.73
CA PRO A 274 63.76 20.02 -16.82
C PRO A 274 64.72 20.76 -17.73
N THR A 275 64.18 21.41 -18.76
CA THR A 275 64.91 22.32 -19.65
C THR A 275 65.22 23.62 -18.92
N ARG A 276 66.52 23.88 -18.79
CA ARG A 276 67.12 25.11 -18.25
C ARG A 276 66.78 26.28 -19.15
N ARG A 277 65.98 27.23 -18.70
CA ARG A 277 65.79 28.56 -19.34
C ARG A 277 67.10 29.34 -19.30
N LYS A 278 67.65 29.59 -20.47
CA LYS A 278 68.70 30.58 -20.61
C LYS A 278 68.11 31.97 -20.52
N HIS A 279 68.55 32.79 -19.56
CA HIS A 279 68.41 34.25 -19.60
C HIS A 279 69.33 34.77 -20.71
N ALA A 280 68.78 35.60 -21.63
CA ALA A 280 69.53 36.46 -22.49
C ALA A 280 69.24 37.90 -22.07
N ALA A 281 70.24 38.64 -22.04
CA ALA A 281 70.34 40.00 -21.63
C ALA A 281 69.58 41.01 -22.50
#